data_43184f8d000080ed0d20d50fc8cd8c80
#
_entry.id   43184f8d000080ed0d20d50fc8cd8c80
#
_cell.length_a   1.000
_cell.length_b   1.000
_cell.length_c   1.000
_cell.angle_alpha   90.00
_cell.angle_beta   90.00
_cell.angle_gamma   90.00
#
_symmetry.space_group_name_H-M   'P 1'
#
loop_
_entity.id
_entity.type
_entity.pdbx_description
1 polymer ?
#
loop_
_entity_poly.entity_id
_entity_poly.type
_entity_poly.pdbx_seq_one_letter_code
_entity_poly.pdbx_strand_id
1 'polypeptide(L)'
;VKQRADVALVERGLVESRARAQALILAGKVFTGTLRIAKAGQPVAPETPLEVRGQDHPWVSRGGLKLAHGMAEFGLSAAGLVCLDVGASTGGFTDVLLAGGAARVHAVDVGHGQLAWKLRSDPRVVVHERTNARHLTAEMLGEPVGAVVCDASFIGLRTVLPAGLALCLPGAWAVALIKPQFEAGPGEVGGKGVVRDPAVHARVCAEIEAWWAGLPGWTVLGVADSPITGPEGNREFLIGARRAG
;
A
#
# COMPACT_ATOMS: atom_id res chain seq x y z
N VAL A 1 -10.48 -28.81 0.87
CA VAL A 1 -9.31 -29.50 1.45
C VAL A 1 -8.76 -28.65 2.57
N LYS A 2 -8.42 -29.27 3.74
CA LYS A 2 -7.76 -28.56 4.84
C LYS A 2 -6.39 -28.06 4.40
N GLN A 3 -6.03 -26.86 4.81
CA GLN A 3 -4.73 -26.24 4.54
C GLN A 3 -4.04 -25.82 5.84
N ARG A 4 -2.76 -25.52 5.77
CA ARG A 4 -1.98 -25.05 6.93
C ARG A 4 -2.49 -23.69 7.39
N ALA A 5 -2.50 -23.43 8.69
CA ALA A 5 -2.97 -22.17 9.26
C ALA A 5 -2.16 -20.96 8.77
N ASP A 6 -0.83 -21.09 8.65
CA ASP A 6 0.03 -20.03 8.14
C ASP A 6 -0.27 -19.67 6.67
N VAL A 7 -0.64 -20.65 5.86
CA VAL A 7 -1.04 -20.44 4.46
C VAL A 7 -2.43 -19.83 4.41
N ALA A 8 -3.39 -20.38 5.18
CA ALA A 8 -4.76 -19.87 5.24
C ALA A 8 -4.85 -18.40 5.64
N LEU A 9 -4.01 -17.97 6.59
CA LEU A 9 -3.94 -16.57 7.02
C LEU A 9 -3.53 -15.62 5.89
N VAL A 10 -2.57 -16.03 5.06
CA VAL A 10 -2.11 -15.23 3.91
C VAL A 10 -3.15 -15.23 2.81
N GLU A 11 -3.65 -16.39 2.40
CA GLU A 11 -4.64 -16.51 1.31
C GLU A 11 -5.96 -15.80 1.60
N ARG A 12 -6.32 -15.68 2.89
CA ARG A 12 -7.51 -14.93 3.32
C ARG A 12 -7.22 -13.44 3.56
N GLY A 13 -5.99 -12.98 3.29
CA GLY A 13 -5.59 -11.59 3.46
C GLY A 13 -5.58 -11.10 4.91
N LEU A 14 -5.50 -12.02 5.88
CA LEU A 14 -5.43 -11.67 7.30
C LEU A 14 -4.03 -11.22 7.73
N VAL A 15 -3.02 -11.55 6.94
CA VAL A 15 -1.62 -11.14 7.13
C VAL A 15 -0.90 -11.03 5.78
N GLU A 16 0.14 -10.21 5.72
CA GLU A 16 0.87 -9.90 4.49
C GLU A 16 1.86 -11.00 4.03
N SER A 17 2.25 -11.91 4.92
CA SER A 17 3.23 -12.95 4.58
C SER A 17 3.15 -14.16 5.51
N ARG A 18 3.68 -15.31 5.03
CA ARG A 18 3.78 -16.53 5.85
C ARG A 18 4.69 -16.34 7.07
N ALA A 19 5.77 -15.56 6.94
CA ALA A 19 6.64 -15.24 8.06
C ALA A 19 5.89 -14.48 9.16
N ARG A 20 5.05 -13.49 8.75
CA ARG A 20 4.19 -12.75 9.69
C ARG A 20 3.13 -13.66 10.32
N ALA A 21 2.49 -14.53 9.53
CA ALA A 21 1.53 -15.52 10.03
C ALA A 21 2.15 -16.40 11.12
N GLN A 22 3.34 -16.93 10.87
CA GLN A 22 4.06 -17.77 11.82
C GLN A 22 4.42 -17.02 13.11
N ALA A 23 4.88 -15.77 13.00
CA ALA A 23 5.19 -14.93 14.15
C ALA A 23 3.94 -14.65 15.01
N LEU A 24 2.79 -14.34 14.39
CA LEU A 24 1.53 -14.09 15.09
C LEU A 24 0.97 -15.36 15.74
N ILE A 25 1.09 -16.51 15.09
CA ILE A 25 0.72 -17.80 15.68
C ILE A 25 1.60 -18.11 16.89
N LEU A 26 2.92 -17.93 16.76
CA LEU A 26 3.86 -18.13 17.86
C LEU A 26 3.57 -17.17 19.02
N ALA A 27 3.25 -15.92 18.73
CA ALA A 27 2.85 -14.91 19.73
C ALA A 27 1.46 -15.19 20.34
N GLY A 28 0.75 -16.24 19.89
CA GLY A 28 -0.55 -16.60 20.42
C GLY A 28 -1.68 -15.64 20.05
N LYS A 29 -1.53 -14.89 18.96
CA LYS A 29 -2.48 -13.87 18.50
C LYS A 29 -3.49 -14.37 17.47
N VAL A 30 -3.43 -15.65 17.06
CA VAL A 30 -4.32 -16.24 16.06
C VAL A 30 -5.33 -17.18 16.71
N PHE A 31 -6.61 -16.99 16.37
CA PHE A 31 -7.72 -17.72 16.97
C PHE A 31 -8.71 -18.23 15.91
N THR A 32 -9.45 -19.27 16.28
CA THR A 32 -10.70 -19.70 15.63
C THR A 32 -11.79 -19.75 16.72
N GLY A 33 -12.72 -18.79 16.69
CA GLY A 33 -13.61 -18.59 17.83
C GLY A 33 -12.82 -18.32 19.11
N THR A 34 -13.03 -19.14 20.15
CA THR A 34 -12.29 -19.04 21.42
C THR A 34 -10.98 -19.83 21.43
N LEU A 35 -10.74 -20.70 20.45
CA LEU A 35 -9.60 -21.60 20.40
C LEU A 35 -8.41 -20.93 19.72
N ARG A 36 -7.24 -20.96 20.40
CA ARG A 36 -5.99 -20.47 19.84
C ARG A 36 -5.41 -21.44 18.82
N ILE A 37 -4.99 -20.93 17.68
CA ILE A 37 -4.16 -21.67 16.72
C ILE A 37 -2.74 -21.73 17.29
N ALA A 38 -2.29 -22.93 17.66
CA ALA A 38 -1.03 -23.10 18.39
C ALA A 38 0.18 -23.34 17.48
N LYS A 39 -0.03 -23.85 16.26
CA LYS A 39 1.06 -24.21 15.33
C LYS A 39 0.78 -23.70 13.93
N ALA A 40 1.81 -23.15 13.27
CA ALA A 40 1.72 -22.68 11.89
C ALA A 40 1.24 -23.75 10.90
N GLY A 41 1.67 -24.98 11.11
CA GLY A 41 1.25 -26.14 10.29
C GLY A 41 -0.09 -26.74 10.67
N GLN A 42 -0.83 -26.20 11.65
CA GLN A 42 -2.12 -26.72 12.06
C GLN A 42 -3.10 -26.70 10.86
N PRO A 43 -3.76 -27.83 10.55
CA PRO A 43 -4.70 -27.89 9.45
C PRO A 43 -5.99 -27.15 9.82
N VAL A 44 -6.43 -26.24 8.96
CA VAL A 44 -7.71 -25.52 9.05
C VAL A 44 -8.54 -25.77 7.80
N ALA A 45 -9.84 -25.92 7.98
CA ALA A 45 -10.76 -26.08 6.85
C ALA A 45 -11.07 -24.72 6.20
N PRO A 46 -11.48 -24.69 4.91
CA PRO A 46 -11.78 -23.45 4.22
C PRO A 46 -12.80 -22.56 4.94
N GLU A 47 -13.81 -23.18 5.55
CA GLU A 47 -14.90 -22.55 6.28
C GLU A 47 -14.54 -22.17 7.73
N THR A 48 -13.39 -22.62 8.25
CA THR A 48 -12.96 -22.33 9.62
C THR A 48 -12.67 -20.83 9.77
N PRO A 49 -13.40 -20.07 10.60
CA PRO A 49 -13.11 -18.67 10.81
C PRO A 49 -11.73 -18.51 11.46
N LEU A 50 -10.89 -17.63 10.91
CA LEU A 50 -9.62 -17.26 11.52
C LEU A 50 -9.65 -15.79 11.89
N GLU A 51 -9.14 -15.49 13.07
CA GLU A 51 -9.06 -14.15 13.63
C GLU A 51 -7.65 -13.88 14.15
N VAL A 52 -7.09 -12.73 13.83
CA VAL A 52 -5.85 -12.23 14.44
C VAL A 52 -6.23 -11.19 15.49
N ARG A 53 -5.97 -11.49 16.76
CA ARG A 53 -6.28 -10.60 17.89
C ARG A 53 -5.09 -9.78 18.29
N GLY A 54 -5.36 -8.53 18.72
CA GLY A 54 -4.31 -7.60 19.16
C GLY A 54 -3.42 -7.18 17.99
N GLN A 55 -3.99 -6.94 16.81
CA GLN A 55 -3.34 -6.12 15.80
C GLN A 55 -3.22 -4.70 16.34
N ASP A 56 -2.05 -4.10 16.15
CA ASP A 56 -1.77 -2.74 16.62
C ASP A 56 -2.40 -1.68 15.68
N HIS A 57 -3.20 -2.10 14.72
CA HIS A 57 -3.86 -1.25 13.72
C HIS A 57 -5.13 -1.92 13.15
N PRO A 58 -6.13 -1.12 12.69
CA PRO A 58 -7.40 -1.65 12.18
C PRO A 58 -7.34 -2.16 10.73
N TRP A 59 -6.22 -1.95 10.02
CA TRP A 59 -6.07 -2.18 8.58
C TRP A 59 -5.73 -3.63 8.25
N VAL A 60 -6.02 -4.07 7.04
CA VAL A 60 -5.67 -5.43 6.55
C VAL A 60 -4.16 -5.68 6.52
N SER A 61 -3.35 -4.62 6.44
CA SER A 61 -1.89 -4.70 6.55
C SER A 61 -1.30 -3.45 7.20
N ARG A 62 -0.02 -3.53 7.64
CA ARG A 62 0.73 -2.39 8.20
C ARG A 62 0.89 -1.23 7.22
N GLY A 63 0.76 -1.50 5.89
CA GLY A 63 0.73 -0.44 4.88
C GLY A 63 -0.31 0.62 5.18
N GLY A 64 -1.46 0.24 5.73
CA GLY A 64 -2.50 1.20 6.11
C GLY A 64 -2.05 2.26 7.12
N LEU A 65 -1.13 1.93 8.03
CA LEU A 65 -0.54 2.92 8.96
C LEU A 65 0.18 4.04 8.21
N LYS A 66 0.88 3.71 7.12
CA LYS A 66 1.63 4.67 6.31
C LYS A 66 0.68 5.68 5.65
N LEU A 67 -0.35 5.17 4.94
CA LEU A 67 -1.30 6.06 4.26
C LEU A 67 -2.13 6.87 5.25
N ALA A 68 -2.61 6.27 6.33
CA ALA A 68 -3.38 6.98 7.36
C ALA A 68 -2.57 8.15 7.95
N HIS A 69 -1.26 7.92 8.21
CA HIS A 69 -0.35 8.96 8.64
C HIS A 69 -0.17 10.05 7.58
N GLY A 70 0.11 9.69 6.32
CA GLY A 70 0.30 10.67 5.25
C GLY A 70 -0.95 11.50 4.97
N MET A 71 -2.15 10.90 5.00
CA MET A 71 -3.39 11.64 4.85
C MET A 71 -3.62 12.64 6.00
N ALA A 72 -3.30 12.27 7.22
CA ALA A 72 -3.39 13.16 8.38
C ALA A 72 -2.37 14.30 8.29
N GLU A 73 -1.12 13.98 7.98
CA GLU A 73 -0.01 14.96 7.86
C GLU A 73 -0.29 16.03 6.81
N PHE A 74 -0.83 15.62 5.65
CA PHE A 74 -1.09 16.54 4.53
C PHE A 74 -2.51 17.10 4.50
N GLY A 75 -3.34 16.79 5.50
CA GLY A 75 -4.72 17.28 5.58
C GLY A 75 -5.61 16.84 4.41
N LEU A 76 -5.52 15.55 4.02
CA LEU A 76 -6.20 14.97 2.87
C LEU A 76 -7.40 14.10 3.28
N SER A 77 -8.43 14.08 2.44
CA SER A 77 -9.62 13.27 2.63
C SER A 77 -9.97 12.50 1.37
N ALA A 78 -10.37 11.24 1.53
CA ALA A 78 -10.87 10.39 0.45
C ALA A 78 -12.40 10.44 0.30
N ALA A 79 -13.10 11.16 1.18
CA ALA A 79 -14.56 11.16 1.24
C ALA A 79 -15.20 11.53 -0.10
N GLY A 80 -16.03 10.64 -0.64
CA GLY A 80 -16.75 10.80 -1.90
C GLY A 80 -15.89 10.72 -3.16
N LEU A 81 -14.57 10.46 -3.05
CA LEU A 81 -13.69 10.41 -4.21
C LEU A 81 -13.62 9.02 -4.85
N VAL A 82 -13.38 9.01 -6.15
CA VAL A 82 -12.82 7.85 -6.85
C VAL A 82 -11.32 7.88 -6.67
N CYS A 83 -10.75 6.81 -6.15
CA CYS A 83 -9.33 6.71 -5.80
C CYS A 83 -8.62 5.65 -6.62
N LEU A 84 -7.33 5.87 -6.89
CA LEU A 84 -6.43 4.91 -7.54
C LEU A 84 -5.36 4.48 -6.53
N ASP A 85 -5.28 3.19 -6.23
CA ASP A 85 -4.25 2.57 -5.39
C ASP A 85 -3.26 1.81 -6.26
N VAL A 86 -2.06 2.35 -6.41
CA VAL A 86 -0.97 1.80 -7.24
C VAL A 86 -0.04 0.95 -6.38
N GLY A 87 0.01 -0.35 -6.67
CA GLY A 87 0.74 -1.32 -5.85
C GLY A 87 -0.10 -1.76 -4.65
N ALA A 88 -1.37 -2.08 -4.88
CA ALA A 88 -2.35 -2.36 -3.83
C ALA A 88 -1.97 -3.56 -2.94
N SER A 89 -1.29 -4.58 -3.47
CA SER A 89 -0.84 -5.78 -2.74
C SER A 89 -1.98 -6.38 -1.90
N THR A 90 -1.84 -6.48 -0.58
CA THR A 90 -2.88 -6.96 0.34
C THR A 90 -4.01 -5.96 0.56
N GLY A 91 -3.86 -4.71 0.16
CA GLY A 91 -4.90 -3.68 0.19
C GLY A 91 -4.85 -2.76 1.41
N GLY A 92 -3.68 -2.61 2.05
CA GLY A 92 -3.58 -1.71 3.20
C GLY A 92 -3.98 -0.27 2.90
N PHE A 93 -3.58 0.27 1.75
CA PHE A 93 -3.97 1.60 1.30
C PHE A 93 -5.44 1.65 0.88
N THR A 94 -5.90 0.67 0.12
CA THR A 94 -7.33 0.52 -0.24
C THR A 94 -8.24 0.53 0.99
N ASP A 95 -7.88 -0.19 2.06
CA ASP A 95 -8.66 -0.26 3.32
C ASP A 95 -8.77 1.12 4.00
N VAL A 96 -7.68 1.89 4.01
CA VAL A 96 -7.68 3.27 4.54
C VAL A 96 -8.58 4.19 3.72
N LEU A 97 -8.47 4.13 2.39
CA LEU A 97 -9.30 4.94 1.49
C LEU A 97 -10.79 4.66 1.69
N LEU A 98 -11.18 3.38 1.77
CA LEU A 98 -12.56 2.97 2.00
C LEU A 98 -13.08 3.42 3.38
N ALA A 99 -12.27 3.29 4.41
CA ALA A 99 -12.59 3.78 5.75
C ALA A 99 -12.69 5.31 5.79
N GLY A 100 -11.91 6.01 4.97
CA GLY A 100 -11.98 7.45 4.75
C GLY A 100 -13.15 7.91 3.89
N GLY A 101 -14.06 7.00 3.49
CA GLY A 101 -15.28 7.32 2.76
C GLY A 101 -15.11 7.41 1.24
N ALA A 102 -14.08 6.81 0.65
CA ALA A 102 -13.93 6.74 -0.81
C ALA A 102 -15.20 6.14 -1.45
N ALA A 103 -15.68 6.77 -2.52
CA ALA A 103 -16.82 6.29 -3.29
C ALA A 103 -16.45 5.03 -4.09
N ARG A 104 -15.22 5.00 -4.58
CA ARG A 104 -14.64 3.85 -5.31
C ARG A 104 -13.12 3.82 -5.16
N VAL A 105 -12.54 2.63 -5.19
CA VAL A 105 -11.09 2.44 -5.22
C VAL A 105 -10.73 1.46 -6.34
N HIS A 106 -9.94 1.93 -7.31
CA HIS A 106 -9.28 1.10 -8.30
C HIS A 106 -7.98 0.57 -7.71
N ALA A 107 -7.97 -0.70 -7.30
CA ALA A 107 -6.81 -1.37 -6.73
C ALA A 107 -5.97 -2.04 -7.82
N VAL A 108 -4.82 -1.46 -8.15
CA VAL A 108 -3.95 -1.88 -9.26
C VAL A 108 -2.71 -2.57 -8.72
N ASP A 109 -2.43 -3.78 -9.20
CA ASP A 109 -1.21 -4.52 -8.86
C ASP A 109 -0.75 -5.42 -10.03
N VAL A 110 0.57 -5.59 -10.18
CA VAL A 110 1.15 -6.55 -11.11
C VAL A 110 0.99 -7.99 -10.63
N GLY A 111 0.81 -8.20 -9.35
CA GLY A 111 0.53 -9.47 -8.70
C GLY A 111 -0.88 -9.98 -8.96
N HIS A 112 -1.18 -11.13 -8.39
CA HIS A 112 -2.47 -11.79 -8.51
C HIS A 112 -2.85 -12.49 -7.20
N GLY A 113 -4.12 -12.38 -6.80
CA GLY A 113 -4.67 -13.08 -5.63
C GLY A 113 -4.15 -12.56 -4.28
N GLN A 114 -3.52 -11.37 -4.25
CA GLN A 114 -2.94 -10.82 -3.02
C GLN A 114 -3.94 -9.97 -2.22
N LEU A 115 -4.86 -9.31 -2.90
CA LEU A 115 -5.83 -8.42 -2.25
C LEU A 115 -6.69 -9.18 -1.25
N ALA A 116 -6.79 -8.68 -0.03
CA ALA A 116 -7.57 -9.29 1.05
C ALA A 116 -9.02 -9.53 0.63
N TRP A 117 -9.58 -10.68 0.97
CA TRP A 117 -10.95 -11.06 0.58
C TRP A 117 -12.00 -10.02 0.99
N LYS A 118 -11.88 -9.45 2.17
CA LYS A 118 -12.72 -8.36 2.67
C LYS A 118 -12.81 -7.19 1.67
N LEU A 119 -11.70 -6.82 1.05
CA LEU A 119 -11.63 -5.71 0.10
C LEU A 119 -12.08 -6.15 -1.29
N ARG A 120 -11.68 -7.34 -1.71
CA ARG A 120 -12.09 -7.92 -2.99
C ARG A 120 -13.61 -8.07 -3.13
N SER A 121 -14.31 -8.31 -2.02
CA SER A 121 -15.76 -8.45 -1.96
C SER A 121 -16.51 -7.13 -1.71
N ASP A 122 -15.82 -6.02 -1.45
CA ASP A 122 -16.44 -4.71 -1.27
C ASP A 122 -16.87 -4.16 -2.65
N PRO A 123 -18.16 -3.81 -2.86
CA PRO A 123 -18.65 -3.35 -4.16
C PRO A 123 -18.02 -2.01 -4.62
N ARG A 124 -17.35 -1.30 -3.73
CA ARG A 124 -16.62 -0.06 -4.07
C ARG A 124 -15.22 -0.33 -4.61
N VAL A 125 -14.73 -1.57 -4.57
CA VAL A 125 -13.38 -1.92 -5.02
C VAL A 125 -13.42 -2.52 -6.42
N VAL A 126 -12.69 -1.92 -7.33
CA VAL A 126 -12.43 -2.45 -8.67
C VAL A 126 -11.02 -3.01 -8.71
N VAL A 127 -10.89 -4.31 -8.92
CA VAL A 127 -9.59 -5.01 -8.84
C VAL A 127 -8.96 -5.10 -10.22
N HIS A 128 -7.76 -4.54 -10.37
CA HIS A 128 -6.94 -4.60 -11.58
C HIS A 128 -5.65 -5.38 -11.28
N GLU A 129 -5.74 -6.69 -11.25
CA GLU A 129 -4.59 -7.59 -11.08
C GLU A 129 -3.85 -7.83 -12.39
N ARG A 130 -2.57 -8.28 -12.31
CA ARG A 130 -1.69 -8.47 -13.47
C ARG A 130 -1.60 -7.23 -14.35
N THR A 131 -1.78 -6.06 -13.75
CA THR A 131 -1.84 -4.77 -14.42
C THR A 131 -0.63 -3.92 -14.06
N ASN A 132 0.13 -3.54 -15.07
CA ASN A 132 1.28 -2.65 -14.87
C ASN A 132 0.79 -1.19 -14.88
N ALA A 133 0.90 -0.52 -13.74
CA ALA A 133 0.42 0.84 -13.56
C ALA A 133 1.07 1.88 -14.51
N ARG A 134 2.24 1.57 -15.09
CA ARG A 134 2.86 2.42 -16.14
C ARG A 134 2.01 2.56 -17.40
N HIS A 135 1.10 1.64 -17.63
CA HIS A 135 0.30 1.57 -18.85
C HIS A 135 -1.19 1.80 -18.59
N LEU A 136 -1.53 2.40 -17.44
CA LEU A 136 -2.91 2.75 -17.13
C LEU A 136 -3.45 3.77 -18.15
N THR A 137 -4.68 3.54 -18.60
CA THR A 137 -5.40 4.43 -19.50
C THR A 137 -6.76 4.78 -18.93
N ALA A 138 -7.38 5.84 -19.45
CA ALA A 138 -8.72 6.26 -19.05
C ALA A 138 -9.77 5.15 -19.30
N GLU A 139 -9.62 4.41 -20.41
CA GLU A 139 -10.52 3.32 -20.77
C GLU A 139 -10.46 2.17 -19.77
N MET A 140 -9.28 1.90 -19.19
CA MET A 140 -9.11 0.83 -18.20
C MET A 140 -9.83 1.15 -16.88
N LEU A 141 -9.84 2.40 -16.47
CA LEU A 141 -10.53 2.83 -15.25
C LEU A 141 -12.01 3.14 -15.51
N GLY A 142 -12.35 3.64 -16.71
CA GLY A 142 -13.69 4.05 -17.10
C GLY A 142 -14.16 5.38 -16.49
N GLU A 143 -13.36 5.97 -15.61
CA GLU A 143 -13.66 7.23 -14.93
C GLU A 143 -12.36 7.92 -14.45
N PRO A 144 -12.35 9.26 -14.37
CA PRO A 144 -11.22 9.98 -13.81
C PRO A 144 -11.17 9.85 -12.28
N VAL A 145 -10.00 10.07 -11.70
CA VAL A 145 -9.77 9.89 -10.27
C VAL A 145 -9.54 11.21 -9.54
N GLY A 146 -10.06 11.31 -8.31
CA GLY A 146 -9.85 12.43 -7.40
C GLY A 146 -8.68 12.25 -6.44
N ALA A 147 -8.13 11.03 -6.35
CA ALA A 147 -6.98 10.74 -5.50
C ALA A 147 -6.13 9.60 -6.08
N VAL A 148 -4.81 9.72 -5.95
CA VAL A 148 -3.86 8.65 -6.28
C VAL A 148 -3.00 8.34 -5.05
N VAL A 149 -2.90 7.06 -4.70
CA VAL A 149 -1.96 6.60 -3.68
C VAL A 149 -1.03 5.54 -4.26
N CYS A 150 0.23 5.48 -3.76
CA CYS A 150 1.22 4.57 -4.30
C CYS A 150 2.13 3.99 -3.22
N ASP A 151 2.13 2.65 -3.12
CA ASP A 151 3.09 1.85 -2.32
C ASP A 151 3.80 0.80 -3.20
N ALA A 152 4.08 1.14 -4.46
CA ALA A 152 4.75 0.23 -5.39
C ALA A 152 6.17 -0.11 -4.94
N SER A 153 6.60 -1.35 -5.21
CA SER A 153 7.93 -1.86 -4.91
C SER A 153 8.68 -2.25 -6.17
N PHE A 154 10.01 -2.23 -6.12
CA PHE A 154 10.92 -2.60 -7.21
C PHE A 154 10.83 -1.70 -8.45
N ILE A 155 10.32 -0.48 -8.28
CA ILE A 155 10.19 0.52 -9.35
C ILE A 155 10.22 1.92 -8.71
N GLY A 156 10.87 2.88 -9.40
CA GLY A 156 10.90 4.27 -8.95
C GLY A 156 9.58 5.02 -9.26
N LEU A 157 9.26 6.01 -8.44
CA LEU A 157 8.04 6.81 -8.56
C LEU A 157 7.94 7.54 -9.89
N ARG A 158 9.08 8.05 -10.41
CA ARG A 158 9.17 8.72 -11.72
C ARG A 158 8.72 7.83 -12.88
N THR A 159 8.76 6.52 -12.69
CA THR A 159 8.39 5.54 -13.71
C THR A 159 6.94 5.06 -13.53
N VAL A 160 6.48 4.86 -12.30
CA VAL A 160 5.19 4.22 -12.04
C VAL A 160 4.02 5.20 -11.97
N LEU A 161 4.26 6.44 -11.52
CA LEU A 161 3.18 7.40 -11.26
C LEU A 161 2.64 8.16 -12.47
N PRO A 162 3.42 8.51 -13.52
CA PRO A 162 2.97 9.44 -14.56
C PRO A 162 1.63 9.06 -15.21
N ALA A 163 1.42 7.77 -15.49
CA ALA A 163 0.17 7.32 -16.10
C ALA A 163 -1.04 7.55 -15.16
N GLY A 164 -0.92 7.19 -13.87
CA GLY A 164 -1.99 7.41 -12.89
C GLY A 164 -2.26 8.91 -12.64
N LEU A 165 -1.22 9.73 -12.55
CA LEU A 165 -1.36 11.17 -12.33
C LEU A 165 -2.03 11.89 -13.52
N ALA A 166 -1.83 11.38 -14.75
CA ALA A 166 -2.49 11.92 -15.94
C ALA A 166 -4.03 11.72 -15.91
N LEU A 167 -4.51 10.73 -15.18
CA LEU A 167 -5.94 10.40 -15.05
C LEU A 167 -6.65 11.18 -13.95
N CYS A 168 -5.93 12.07 -13.24
CA CYS A 168 -6.48 12.85 -12.15
C CYS A 168 -7.37 13.99 -12.63
N LEU A 169 -8.42 14.26 -11.88
CA LEU A 169 -9.25 15.47 -12.00
C LEU A 169 -8.48 16.72 -11.52
N PRO A 170 -8.85 17.92 -11.99
CA PRO A 170 -8.48 19.15 -11.30
C PRO A 170 -8.88 19.09 -9.82
N GLY A 171 -8.02 19.58 -8.93
CA GLY A 171 -8.23 19.51 -7.48
C GLY A 171 -7.88 18.16 -6.83
N ALA A 172 -7.54 17.14 -7.61
CA ALA A 172 -7.09 15.84 -7.09
C ALA A 172 -5.84 15.95 -6.22
N TRP A 173 -5.65 14.97 -5.34
CA TRP A 173 -4.46 14.85 -4.54
C TRP A 173 -3.75 13.51 -4.75
N ALA A 174 -2.48 13.45 -4.36
CA ALA A 174 -1.73 12.22 -4.38
C ALA A 174 -0.85 12.06 -3.14
N VAL A 175 -0.67 10.81 -2.69
CA VAL A 175 0.30 10.42 -1.65
C VAL A 175 1.07 9.20 -2.15
N ALA A 176 2.39 9.29 -2.14
CA ALA A 176 3.24 8.17 -2.54
C ALA A 176 4.34 7.90 -1.51
N LEU A 177 4.73 6.63 -1.39
CA LEU A 177 5.90 6.24 -0.62
C LEU A 177 7.18 6.42 -1.43
N ILE A 178 8.07 7.24 -0.94
CA ILE A 178 9.46 7.31 -1.40
C ILE A 178 10.22 6.17 -0.71
N LYS A 179 10.74 5.26 -1.49
CA LYS A 179 11.52 4.11 -1.02
C LYS A 179 12.96 4.26 -1.53
N PRO A 180 13.89 4.75 -0.71
CA PRO A 180 15.26 5.01 -1.15
C PRO A 180 15.92 3.84 -1.85
N GLN A 181 15.62 2.60 -1.45
CA GLN A 181 16.17 1.39 -2.06
C GLN A 181 15.73 1.16 -3.52
N PHE A 182 14.70 1.85 -4.00
CA PHE A 182 14.22 1.78 -5.39
C PHE A 182 14.44 3.07 -6.18
N GLU A 183 14.96 4.11 -5.53
CA GLU A 183 15.24 5.41 -6.12
C GLU A 183 16.75 5.71 -6.22
N ALA A 184 17.55 5.15 -5.29
CA ALA A 184 18.99 5.33 -5.23
C ALA A 184 19.73 4.54 -6.30
N GLY A 185 20.96 4.96 -6.60
CA GLY A 185 21.84 4.25 -7.53
C GLY A 185 22.31 2.89 -6.98
N PRO A 186 22.73 1.96 -7.87
CA PRO A 186 23.15 0.60 -7.48
C PRO A 186 24.25 0.56 -6.42
N GLY A 187 25.16 1.53 -6.41
CA GLY A 187 26.28 1.61 -5.44
C GLY A 187 25.89 2.13 -4.05
N GLU A 188 24.67 2.64 -3.87
CA GLU A 188 24.18 3.24 -2.63
C GLU A 188 23.27 2.29 -1.83
N VAL A 189 22.86 1.19 -2.45
CA VAL A 189 22.05 0.17 -1.84
C VAL A 189 22.98 -0.90 -1.24
N GLY A 190 23.03 -0.95 0.07
CA GLY A 190 23.87 -1.88 0.80
C GLY A 190 23.39 -3.33 0.73
N GLY A 191 24.11 -4.21 1.43
CA GLY A 191 23.73 -5.62 1.56
C GLY A 191 22.29 -5.77 2.05
N LYS A 192 21.58 -6.78 1.53
CA LYS A 192 20.14 -7.04 1.78
C LYS A 192 19.18 -5.97 1.24
N GLY A 193 19.63 -5.10 0.33
CA GLY A 193 18.76 -4.08 -0.26
C GLY A 193 18.42 -2.93 0.70
N VAL A 194 19.30 -2.59 1.65
CA VAL A 194 19.02 -1.54 2.64
C VAL A 194 19.89 -0.31 2.37
N VAL A 195 19.25 0.85 2.25
CA VAL A 195 19.90 2.17 2.24
C VAL A 195 19.98 2.67 3.67
N ARG A 196 21.20 2.93 4.17
CA ARG A 196 21.41 3.36 5.57
C ARG A 196 21.94 4.78 5.69
N ASP A 197 22.52 5.31 4.63
CA ASP A 197 23.11 6.65 4.65
C ASP A 197 22.04 7.74 4.68
N PRO A 198 21.99 8.58 5.73
CA PRO A 198 21.02 9.66 5.81
C PRO A 198 21.20 10.71 4.68
N ALA A 199 22.39 10.87 4.14
CA ALA A 199 22.63 11.78 3.02
C ALA A 199 21.97 11.28 1.74
N VAL A 200 21.98 9.96 1.51
CA VAL A 200 21.26 9.35 0.38
C VAL A 200 19.75 9.49 0.57
N HIS A 201 19.23 9.30 1.79
CA HIS A 201 17.82 9.51 2.08
C HIS A 201 17.39 10.96 1.75
N ALA A 202 18.13 11.94 2.26
CA ALA A 202 17.82 13.37 2.03
C ALA A 202 17.87 13.72 0.55
N ARG A 203 18.91 13.27 -0.17
CA ARG A 203 19.05 13.50 -1.61
C ARG A 203 17.90 12.88 -2.39
N VAL A 204 17.58 11.62 -2.15
CA VAL A 204 16.46 10.91 -2.83
C VAL A 204 15.14 11.65 -2.61
N CYS A 205 14.85 12.06 -1.38
CA CYS A 205 13.63 12.82 -1.09
C CYS A 205 13.61 14.14 -1.86
N ALA A 206 14.71 14.91 -1.84
CA ALA A 206 14.81 16.18 -2.57
C ALA A 206 14.66 16.00 -4.09
N GLU A 207 15.23 14.94 -4.66
CA GLU A 207 15.11 14.64 -6.08
C GLU A 207 13.68 14.26 -6.49
N ILE A 208 12.96 13.51 -5.67
CA ILE A 208 11.55 13.15 -5.93
C ILE A 208 10.65 14.38 -5.76
N GLU A 209 10.89 15.19 -4.73
CA GLU A 209 10.18 16.45 -4.52
C GLU A 209 10.35 17.40 -5.70
N ALA A 210 11.60 17.61 -6.16
CA ALA A 210 11.90 18.45 -7.31
C ALA A 210 11.27 17.93 -8.61
N TRP A 211 11.30 16.61 -8.83
CA TRP A 211 10.64 16.00 -9.98
C TRP A 211 9.13 16.26 -9.96
N TRP A 212 8.48 16.08 -8.82
CA TRP A 212 7.03 16.25 -8.70
C TRP A 212 6.63 17.71 -8.85
N ALA A 213 7.39 18.63 -8.24
CA ALA A 213 7.18 20.06 -8.37
C ALA A 213 7.34 20.55 -9.83
N GLY A 214 8.10 19.83 -10.66
CA GLY A 214 8.23 20.08 -12.10
C GLY A 214 7.06 19.57 -12.94
N LEU A 215 6.13 18.79 -12.37
CA LEU A 215 4.97 18.30 -13.12
C LEU A 215 3.92 19.41 -13.31
N PRO A 216 3.45 19.64 -14.56
CA PRO A 216 2.48 20.70 -14.82
C PRO A 216 1.20 20.53 -14.00
N GLY A 217 0.79 21.58 -13.31
CA GLY A 217 -0.43 21.65 -12.52
C GLY A 217 -0.36 20.90 -11.18
N TRP A 218 0.79 20.39 -10.75
CA TRP A 218 0.96 19.80 -9.44
C TRP A 218 1.74 20.71 -8.48
N THR A 219 1.33 20.72 -7.24
CA THR A 219 2.04 21.39 -6.13
C THR A 219 2.35 20.37 -5.06
N VAL A 220 3.61 20.28 -4.65
CA VAL A 220 4.02 19.41 -3.54
C VAL A 220 3.56 20.04 -2.22
N LEU A 221 2.93 19.24 -1.35
CA LEU A 221 2.50 19.64 -0.01
C LEU A 221 3.62 19.48 1.02
N GLY A 222 4.52 18.53 0.78
CA GLY A 222 5.67 18.24 1.61
C GLY A 222 6.10 16.79 1.56
N VAL A 223 7.17 16.52 2.30
CA VAL A 223 7.71 15.17 2.54
C VAL A 223 7.69 14.91 4.05
N ALA A 224 7.24 13.74 4.46
CA ALA A 224 7.19 13.29 5.85
C ALA A 224 7.84 11.92 6.04
N ASP A 225 8.32 11.62 7.23
CA ASP A 225 8.78 10.26 7.56
C ASP A 225 7.61 9.28 7.59
N SER A 226 7.81 8.07 7.09
CA SER A 226 6.86 6.97 7.31
C SER A 226 6.84 6.58 8.80
N PRO A 227 5.67 6.35 9.41
CA PRO A 227 5.56 5.99 10.82
C PRO A 227 6.15 4.61 11.13
N ILE A 228 6.40 3.82 10.11
CA ILE A 228 6.99 2.47 10.21
C ILE A 228 8.04 2.27 9.12
N THR A 229 9.02 1.43 9.41
CA THR A 229 10.01 1.00 8.41
C THR A 229 9.40 -0.02 7.43
N GLY A 230 9.94 -0.04 6.23
CA GLY A 230 9.68 -1.05 5.21
C GLY A 230 10.34 -2.40 5.55
N PRO A 231 10.25 -3.36 4.62
CA PRO A 231 10.96 -4.63 4.72
C PRO A 231 12.47 -4.44 4.97
N GLU A 232 13.08 -5.37 5.68
CA GLU A 232 14.52 -5.36 6.03
C GLU A 232 14.97 -4.12 6.83
N GLY A 233 14.01 -3.28 7.32
CA GLY A 233 14.29 -2.10 8.12
C GLY A 233 14.62 -0.84 7.30
N ASN A 234 14.32 -0.81 6.02
CA ASN A 234 14.45 0.42 5.22
C ASN A 234 13.61 1.56 5.77
N ARG A 235 14.23 2.73 5.91
CA ARG A 235 13.46 3.97 6.10
C ARG A 235 12.73 4.30 4.80
N GLU A 236 11.48 4.70 4.96
CA GLU A 236 10.61 5.13 3.87
C GLU A 236 10.03 6.50 4.20
N PHE A 237 9.65 7.25 3.19
CA PHE A 237 9.10 8.59 3.36
C PHE A 237 7.80 8.71 2.57
N LEU A 238 6.97 9.65 2.95
CA LEU A 238 5.72 9.98 2.29
C LEU A 238 5.87 11.32 1.59
N ILE A 239 5.43 11.42 0.35
CA ILE A 239 5.29 12.69 -0.34
C ILE A 239 3.82 12.92 -0.66
N GLY A 240 3.32 14.10 -0.32
CA GLY A 240 1.99 14.58 -0.66
C GLY A 240 2.02 15.63 -1.75
N ALA A 241 1.05 15.60 -2.66
CA ALA A 241 0.89 16.60 -3.70
C ALA A 241 -0.58 16.86 -4.03
N ARG A 242 -0.89 18.05 -4.55
CA ARG A 242 -2.22 18.43 -4.99
C ARG A 242 -2.18 18.99 -6.42
N ARG A 243 -3.15 18.58 -7.22
CA ARG A 243 -3.36 19.11 -8.56
C ARG A 243 -4.13 20.44 -8.48
N ALA A 244 -3.74 21.42 -9.26
CA ALA A 244 -4.49 22.68 -9.38
C ALA A 244 -5.93 22.40 -9.81
N GLY A 245 -6.87 23.22 -9.29
CA GLY A 245 -8.28 23.16 -9.61
C GLY A 245 -8.63 23.81 -10.94
#